data_3119c3c468e884496ba1668fb7a2cedf
#
_entry.id   3119c3c468e884496ba1668fb7a2cedf
#
_cell.length_a   1.000
_cell.length_b   1.000
_cell.length_c   1.000
_cell.angle_alpha   90.00
_cell.angle_beta   90.00
_cell.angle_gamma   90.00
#
_symmetry.space_group_name_H-M   'P 1'
#
loop_
_entity.id
_entity.type
_entity.pdbx_description
1 polymer ?
#
loop_
_entity_poly.entity_id
_entity_poly.type
_entity_poly.pdbx_seq_one_letter_code
_entity_poly.pdbx_strand_id
1 'polypeptide(L)'
;MNLRSASPADAELVAKLGRDSFIAAFGHLYSAADLASFLAANHAPGIVAAQLADPAMRCRIAEDAGAPLGFCKLMLRPAWPEHGAARFAIELKQLYCAAGTTGRGTGAALMDWALAEARGVGADAVRLSVWSENTGAQKFYARYGFTHLADIDFWVGSQRDDEYLYELRLN
;
A
#
# COMPACT_ATOMS: atom_id res chain seq x y z
N MET A 1 -3.46 -11.31 -17.12
CA MET A 1 -3.15 -10.90 -15.73
C MET A 1 -3.94 -11.74 -14.76
N ASN A 2 -3.29 -12.29 -13.75
CA ASN A 2 -3.86 -13.10 -12.68
C ASN A 2 -3.58 -12.44 -11.33
N LEU A 3 -4.50 -12.59 -10.36
CA LEU A 3 -4.32 -12.15 -8.98
C LEU A 3 -4.25 -13.38 -8.07
N ARG A 4 -3.15 -13.56 -7.35
CA ARG A 4 -3.01 -14.63 -6.36
C ARG A 4 -2.69 -14.11 -4.96
N SER A 5 -3.07 -14.86 -3.94
CA SER A 5 -2.67 -14.57 -2.56
C SER A 5 -1.17 -14.76 -2.40
N ALA A 6 -0.53 -13.83 -1.68
CA ALA A 6 0.85 -13.99 -1.25
C ALA A 6 0.90 -14.84 0.03
N SER A 7 2.00 -15.54 0.19
CA SER A 7 2.37 -16.30 1.38
C SER A 7 3.75 -15.86 1.89
N PRO A 8 4.21 -16.29 3.07
CA PRO A 8 5.57 -16.01 3.53
C PRO A 8 6.67 -16.45 2.54
N ALA A 9 6.40 -17.46 1.70
CA ALA A 9 7.34 -17.90 0.64
C ALA A 9 7.54 -16.83 -0.46
N ASP A 10 6.63 -15.87 -0.58
CA ASP A 10 6.71 -14.76 -1.54
C ASP A 10 7.47 -13.54 -1.00
N ALA A 11 8.04 -13.63 0.20
CA ALA A 11 8.65 -12.48 0.89
C ALA A 11 9.75 -11.79 0.07
N GLU A 12 10.63 -12.56 -0.56
CA GLU A 12 11.69 -12.03 -1.44
C GLU A 12 11.11 -11.23 -2.62
N LEU A 13 10.09 -11.80 -3.28
CA LEU A 13 9.42 -11.17 -4.41
C LEU A 13 8.73 -9.87 -4.01
N VAL A 14 7.92 -9.90 -2.94
CA VAL A 14 7.17 -8.74 -2.46
C VAL A 14 8.12 -7.66 -1.93
N ALA A 15 9.19 -8.06 -1.21
CA ALA A 15 10.22 -7.13 -0.73
C ALA A 15 10.92 -6.44 -1.91
N LYS A 16 11.30 -7.19 -2.94
CA LYS A 16 11.94 -6.62 -4.15
C LYS A 16 11.00 -5.65 -4.87
N LEU A 17 9.76 -6.06 -5.14
CA LEU A 17 8.76 -5.19 -5.78
C LEU A 17 8.52 -3.90 -4.99
N GLY A 18 8.37 -4.02 -3.67
CA GLY A 18 8.16 -2.87 -2.79
C GLY A 18 9.33 -1.91 -2.80
N ARG A 19 10.56 -2.45 -2.65
CA ARG A 19 11.79 -1.66 -2.69
C ARG A 19 11.97 -0.95 -4.03
N ASP A 20 11.88 -1.69 -5.13
CA ASP A 20 12.10 -1.14 -6.46
C ASP A 20 11.07 -0.06 -6.81
N SER A 21 9.79 -0.29 -6.45
CA SER A 21 8.71 0.69 -6.65
C SER A 21 8.90 1.94 -5.80
N PHE A 22 9.30 1.78 -4.54
CA PHE A 22 9.57 2.91 -3.64
C PHE A 22 10.75 3.75 -4.13
N ILE A 23 11.86 3.10 -4.50
CA ILE A 23 13.06 3.79 -5.03
C ILE A 23 12.71 4.53 -6.33
N ALA A 24 11.99 3.90 -7.24
CA ALA A 24 11.62 4.52 -8.51
C ALA A 24 10.71 5.75 -8.34
N ALA A 25 9.79 5.71 -7.37
CA ALA A 25 8.85 6.80 -7.12
C ALA A 25 9.46 7.92 -6.26
N PHE A 26 10.21 7.57 -5.23
CA PHE A 26 10.56 8.48 -4.13
C PHE A 26 12.06 8.54 -3.81
N GLY A 27 12.88 7.62 -4.33
CA GLY A 27 14.30 7.51 -3.94
C GLY A 27 15.11 8.80 -4.13
N HIS A 28 14.73 9.63 -5.10
CA HIS A 28 15.39 10.90 -5.39
C HIS A 28 15.10 12.02 -4.34
N LEU A 29 14.12 11.79 -3.45
CA LEU A 29 13.70 12.76 -2.43
C LEU A 29 14.53 12.67 -1.13
N TYR A 30 15.23 11.56 -0.93
CA TYR A 30 15.86 11.23 0.35
C TYR A 30 17.38 11.15 0.27
N SER A 31 18.04 11.39 1.40
CA SER A 31 19.45 11.05 1.53
C SER A 31 19.65 9.52 1.38
N ALA A 32 20.85 9.11 0.96
CA ALA A 32 21.17 7.68 0.85
C ALA A 32 21.02 6.95 2.20
N ALA A 33 21.34 7.61 3.31
CA ALA A 33 21.23 7.05 4.66
C ALA A 33 19.76 6.86 5.08
N ASP A 34 18.91 7.88 4.88
CA ASP A 34 17.49 7.81 5.22
C ASP A 34 16.76 6.75 4.38
N LEU A 35 17.04 6.73 3.06
CA LEU A 35 16.48 5.74 2.16
C LEU A 35 16.90 4.32 2.57
N ALA A 36 18.19 4.09 2.85
CA ALA A 36 18.68 2.78 3.26
C ALA A 36 18.03 2.32 4.57
N SER A 37 17.92 3.20 5.55
CA SER A 37 17.26 2.93 6.84
C SER A 37 15.79 2.55 6.65
N PHE A 38 15.06 3.33 5.86
CA PHE A 38 13.65 3.07 5.57
C PHE A 38 13.44 1.73 4.85
N LEU A 39 14.25 1.45 3.82
CA LEU A 39 14.16 0.20 3.06
C LEU A 39 14.49 -1.02 3.92
N ALA A 40 15.47 -0.92 4.82
CA ALA A 40 15.80 -1.99 5.76
C ALA A 40 14.65 -2.25 6.74
N ALA A 41 13.99 -1.22 7.24
CA ALA A 41 12.90 -1.34 8.19
C ALA A 41 11.56 -1.81 7.58
N ASN A 42 11.33 -1.57 6.27
CA ASN A 42 10.02 -1.79 5.66
C ASN A 42 10.02 -2.82 4.51
N HIS A 43 11.15 -2.98 3.82
CA HIS A 43 11.26 -3.79 2.60
C HIS A 43 12.37 -4.86 2.68
N ALA A 44 12.93 -5.14 3.86
CA ALA A 44 13.81 -6.30 4.02
C ALA A 44 12.98 -7.60 3.93
N PRO A 45 13.50 -8.66 3.28
CA PRO A 45 12.76 -9.92 3.13
C PRO A 45 12.24 -10.50 4.44
N GLY A 46 13.03 -10.46 5.52
CA GLY A 46 12.62 -10.93 6.85
C GLY A 46 11.45 -10.14 7.44
N ILE A 47 11.44 -8.81 7.25
CA ILE A 47 10.32 -7.94 7.67
C ILE A 47 9.07 -8.29 6.87
N VAL A 48 9.21 -8.43 5.54
CA VAL A 48 8.08 -8.78 4.67
C VAL A 48 7.55 -10.18 4.98
N ALA A 49 8.43 -11.16 5.26
CA ALA A 49 8.02 -12.51 5.67
C ALA A 49 7.17 -12.47 6.96
N ALA A 50 7.60 -11.71 7.96
CA ALA A 50 6.85 -11.53 9.20
C ALA A 50 5.49 -10.86 8.95
N GLN A 51 5.43 -9.84 8.08
CA GLN A 51 4.17 -9.21 7.68
C GLN A 51 3.23 -10.22 6.99
N LEU A 52 3.73 -11.02 6.05
CA LEU A 52 2.92 -12.01 5.32
C LEU A 52 2.46 -13.17 6.21
N ALA A 53 3.15 -13.44 7.31
CA ALA A 53 2.75 -14.42 8.32
C ALA A 53 1.69 -13.88 9.31
N ASP A 54 1.50 -12.56 9.39
CA ASP A 54 0.50 -11.95 10.27
C ASP A 54 -0.92 -12.29 9.80
N PRO A 55 -1.78 -12.91 10.64
CA PRO A 55 -3.14 -13.27 10.27
C PRO A 55 -4.03 -12.06 9.93
N ALA A 56 -3.67 -10.85 10.38
CA ALA A 56 -4.36 -9.62 10.01
C ALA A 56 -3.87 -9.01 8.68
N MET A 57 -2.78 -9.53 8.10
CA MET A 57 -2.29 -9.07 6.80
C MET A 57 -2.98 -9.83 5.68
N ARG A 58 -3.41 -9.12 4.65
CA ARG A 58 -3.80 -9.68 3.37
C ARG A 58 -2.88 -9.09 2.31
N CYS A 59 -2.31 -9.95 1.49
CA CYS A 59 -1.48 -9.51 0.38
C CYS A 59 -1.88 -10.22 -0.90
N ARG A 60 -2.04 -9.46 -1.98
CA ARG A 60 -2.37 -9.96 -3.30
C ARG A 60 -1.28 -9.54 -4.28
N ILE A 61 -0.78 -10.48 -5.07
CA ILE A 61 0.19 -10.26 -6.14
C ILE A 61 -0.56 -10.32 -7.46
N ALA A 62 -0.35 -9.33 -8.32
CA ALA A 62 -0.74 -9.34 -9.71
C ALA A 62 0.42 -9.84 -10.56
N GLU A 63 0.16 -10.80 -11.45
CA GLU A 63 1.17 -11.38 -12.34
C GLU A 63 0.61 -11.68 -13.73
N ASP A 64 1.48 -11.71 -14.73
CA ASP A 64 1.16 -12.11 -16.09
C ASP A 64 2.21 -13.04 -16.63
N ALA A 65 1.79 -14.25 -17.05
CA ALA A 65 2.72 -15.31 -17.49
C ALA A 65 3.91 -15.54 -16.52
N GLY A 66 3.65 -15.44 -15.20
CA GLY A 66 4.67 -15.60 -14.15
C GLY A 66 5.51 -14.35 -13.87
N ALA A 67 5.35 -13.27 -14.65
CA ALA A 67 6.02 -12.01 -14.37
C ALA A 67 5.21 -11.16 -13.38
N PRO A 68 5.80 -10.68 -12.27
CA PRO A 68 5.10 -9.87 -11.30
C PRO A 68 4.84 -8.47 -11.86
N LEU A 69 3.59 -8.01 -11.75
CA LEU A 69 3.13 -6.69 -12.21
C LEU A 69 2.93 -5.69 -11.07
N GLY A 70 2.76 -6.19 -9.85
CA GLY A 70 2.50 -5.36 -8.68
C GLY A 70 1.92 -6.16 -7.52
N PHE A 71 1.67 -5.48 -6.41
CA PHE A 71 1.01 -6.08 -5.26
C PHE A 71 0.20 -5.05 -4.48
N CYS A 72 -0.72 -5.56 -3.66
CA CYS A 72 -1.47 -4.77 -2.69
C CYS A 72 -1.43 -5.46 -1.33
N LYS A 73 -1.22 -4.68 -0.26
CA LYS A 73 -1.31 -5.12 1.15
C LYS A 73 -2.45 -4.39 1.86
N LEU A 74 -3.28 -5.16 2.56
CA LEU A 74 -4.26 -4.66 3.52
C LEU A 74 -3.86 -5.10 4.93
N MET A 75 -3.98 -4.19 5.89
CA MET A 75 -3.92 -4.51 7.31
C MET A 75 -5.34 -4.47 7.89
N LEU A 76 -5.83 -5.62 8.36
CA LEU A 76 -7.19 -5.80 8.85
C LEU A 76 -7.37 -5.38 10.32
N ARG A 77 -6.49 -4.55 10.86
CA ARG A 77 -6.63 -3.93 12.17
C ARG A 77 -7.17 -2.51 12.04
N PRO A 78 -7.84 -1.97 13.09
CA PRO A 78 -8.25 -0.58 13.08
C PRO A 78 -7.10 0.36 12.75
N ALA A 79 -7.27 1.18 11.72
CA ALA A 79 -6.29 2.12 11.22
C ALA A 79 -6.69 3.55 11.57
N TRP A 80 -5.80 4.31 12.21
CA TRP A 80 -6.00 5.70 12.64
C TRP A 80 -7.37 5.93 13.32
N PRO A 81 -7.67 5.20 14.42
CA PRO A 81 -9.00 5.23 15.04
C PRO A 81 -9.38 6.61 15.61
N GLU A 82 -8.39 7.47 15.81
CA GLU A 82 -8.56 8.85 16.27
C GLU A 82 -9.12 9.79 15.19
N HIS A 83 -9.13 9.36 13.93
CA HIS A 83 -9.63 10.15 12.81
C HIS A 83 -10.99 9.64 12.30
N GLY A 84 -11.89 10.58 11.99
CA GLY A 84 -13.17 10.31 11.36
C GLY A 84 -14.16 9.52 12.24
N ALA A 85 -15.26 9.06 11.60
CA ALA A 85 -16.38 8.42 12.29
C ALA A 85 -16.55 6.93 11.93
N ALA A 86 -15.57 6.32 11.25
CA ALA A 86 -15.60 4.90 10.93
C ALA A 86 -15.45 4.05 12.20
N ARG A 87 -16.29 3.04 12.36
CA ARG A 87 -16.24 2.12 13.50
C ARG A 87 -15.17 1.04 13.32
N PHE A 88 -14.94 0.61 12.08
CA PHE A 88 -13.93 -0.36 11.71
C PHE A 88 -13.32 0.00 10.37
N ALA A 89 -12.40 0.97 10.37
CA ALA A 89 -11.59 1.31 9.21
C ALA A 89 -10.35 0.42 9.17
N ILE A 90 -10.05 -0.16 8.02
CA ILE A 90 -8.82 -0.93 7.79
C ILE A 90 -7.85 -0.13 6.92
N GLU A 91 -6.57 -0.51 6.95
CA GLU A 91 -5.52 0.17 6.18
C GLU A 91 -5.27 -0.52 4.84
N LEU A 92 -5.37 0.24 3.73
CA LEU A 92 -4.68 -0.10 2.49
C LEU A 92 -3.23 0.35 2.64
N LYS A 93 -2.38 -0.58 3.08
CA LYS A 93 -1.01 -0.29 3.51
C LYS A 93 -0.05 -0.01 2.36
N GLN A 94 -0.19 -0.74 1.26
CA GLN A 94 0.64 -0.59 0.07
C GLN A 94 -0.15 -1.03 -1.17
N LEU A 95 -0.04 -0.26 -2.25
CA LEU A 95 -0.48 -0.61 -3.59
C LEU A 95 0.60 -0.16 -4.55
N TYR A 96 1.42 -1.08 -5.01
CA TYR A 96 2.55 -0.80 -5.88
C TYR A 96 2.44 -1.57 -7.19
N CYS A 97 2.73 -0.87 -8.29
CA CYS A 97 2.85 -1.45 -9.62
C CYS A 97 4.31 -1.42 -10.05
N ALA A 98 4.78 -2.49 -10.66
CA ALA A 98 6.13 -2.55 -11.20
C ALA A 98 6.34 -1.47 -12.27
N ALA A 99 7.56 -0.99 -12.40
CA ALA A 99 7.90 0.01 -13.42
C ALA A 99 7.51 -0.49 -14.82
N GLY A 100 6.95 0.41 -15.64
CA GLY A 100 6.48 0.09 -17.00
C GLY A 100 5.16 -0.69 -17.08
N THR A 101 4.49 -0.97 -15.95
CA THR A 101 3.17 -1.64 -15.93
C THR A 101 2.01 -0.66 -15.70
N THR A 102 2.30 0.62 -15.53
CA THR A 102 1.30 1.68 -15.35
C THR A 102 0.37 1.76 -16.56
N GLY A 103 -0.93 2.01 -16.33
CA GLY A 103 -1.93 2.10 -17.41
C GLY A 103 -2.45 0.76 -17.93
N ARG A 104 -1.93 -0.38 -17.45
CA ARG A 104 -2.36 -1.73 -17.87
C ARG A 104 -3.50 -2.32 -17.02
N GLY A 105 -4.11 -1.52 -16.16
CA GLY A 105 -5.20 -1.96 -15.29
C GLY A 105 -4.76 -2.69 -14.01
N THR A 106 -3.47 -2.89 -13.80
CA THR A 106 -2.93 -3.62 -12.63
C THR A 106 -3.36 -2.99 -11.30
N GLY A 107 -3.19 -1.66 -11.17
CA GLY A 107 -3.60 -0.94 -9.97
C GLY A 107 -5.11 -1.00 -9.73
N ALA A 108 -5.92 -0.93 -10.81
CA ALA A 108 -7.37 -1.07 -10.71
C ALA A 108 -7.78 -2.46 -10.21
N ALA A 109 -7.24 -3.52 -10.79
CA ALA A 109 -7.54 -4.89 -10.37
C ALA A 109 -7.15 -5.16 -8.91
N LEU A 110 -6.00 -4.63 -8.46
CA LEU A 110 -5.56 -4.74 -7.07
C LEU A 110 -6.45 -3.93 -6.12
N MET A 111 -6.90 -2.73 -6.52
CA MET A 111 -7.83 -1.92 -5.72
C MET A 111 -9.21 -2.58 -5.65
N ASP A 112 -9.75 -3.09 -6.75
CA ASP A 112 -11.04 -3.78 -6.76
C ASP A 112 -11.04 -4.99 -5.83
N TRP A 113 -9.94 -5.78 -5.84
CA TRP A 113 -9.74 -6.85 -4.87
C TRP A 113 -9.69 -6.31 -3.44
N ALA A 114 -8.93 -5.24 -3.18
CA ALA A 114 -8.78 -4.68 -1.83
C ALA A 114 -10.13 -4.22 -1.25
N LEU A 115 -10.96 -3.58 -2.06
CA LEU A 115 -12.28 -3.13 -1.64
C LEU A 115 -13.26 -4.30 -1.43
N ALA A 116 -13.17 -5.36 -2.24
CA ALA A 116 -13.95 -6.58 -2.03
C ALA A 116 -13.56 -7.28 -0.72
N GLU A 117 -12.26 -7.40 -0.44
CA GLU A 117 -11.74 -7.98 0.80
C GLU A 117 -12.18 -7.16 2.03
N ALA A 118 -12.07 -5.82 1.96
CA ALA A 118 -12.52 -4.93 3.03
C ALA A 118 -14.01 -5.12 3.37
N ARG A 119 -14.86 -5.21 2.35
CA ARG A 119 -16.29 -5.50 2.56
C ARG A 119 -16.50 -6.89 3.15
N GLY A 120 -15.74 -7.88 2.67
CA GLY A 120 -15.83 -9.27 3.13
C GLY A 120 -15.52 -9.44 4.62
N VAL A 121 -14.65 -8.62 5.18
CA VAL A 121 -14.34 -8.63 6.63
C VAL A 121 -15.22 -7.68 7.45
N GLY A 122 -16.19 -7.02 6.83
CA GLY A 122 -17.14 -6.12 7.52
C GLY A 122 -16.55 -4.76 7.87
N ALA A 123 -15.48 -4.31 7.21
CA ALA A 123 -14.99 -2.96 7.38
C ALA A 123 -16.01 -1.94 6.85
N ASP A 124 -16.18 -0.83 7.57
CA ASP A 124 -17.04 0.27 7.16
C ASP A 124 -16.27 1.44 6.52
N ALA A 125 -14.93 1.34 6.50
CA ALA A 125 -14.07 2.23 5.75
C ALA A 125 -12.73 1.56 5.38
N VAL A 126 -12.10 2.09 4.34
CA VAL A 126 -10.70 1.85 4.02
C VAL A 126 -9.96 3.18 4.13
N ARG A 127 -8.81 3.17 4.80
CA ARG A 127 -7.91 4.31 4.95
C ARG A 127 -6.57 4.02 4.32
N LEU A 128 -5.93 5.06 3.83
CA LEU A 128 -4.57 5.01 3.31
C LEU A 128 -3.87 6.35 3.54
N SER A 129 -2.54 6.32 3.61
CA SER A 129 -1.74 7.54 3.53
C SER A 129 -1.17 7.71 2.12
N VAL A 130 -1.07 8.95 1.69
CA VAL A 130 -0.51 9.32 0.39
C VAL A 130 0.32 10.60 0.52
N TRP A 131 1.52 10.59 -0.04
CA TRP A 131 2.38 11.77 -0.04
C TRP A 131 1.68 12.99 -0.67
N SER A 132 1.79 14.14 0.01
CA SER A 132 1.05 15.37 -0.36
C SER A 132 1.37 15.88 -1.78
N GLU A 133 2.51 15.50 -2.35
CA GLU A 133 2.88 15.87 -3.72
C GLU A 133 2.66 14.74 -4.75
N ASN A 134 2.21 13.56 -4.33
CA ASN A 134 1.89 12.46 -5.24
C ASN A 134 0.52 12.64 -5.88
N THR A 135 0.39 13.66 -6.74
CA THR A 135 -0.88 14.00 -7.40
C THR A 135 -1.42 12.88 -8.30
N GLY A 136 -0.54 12.01 -8.81
CA GLY A 136 -0.93 10.86 -9.61
C GLY A 136 -1.69 9.82 -8.79
N ALA A 137 -1.16 9.45 -7.63
CA ALA A 137 -1.83 8.54 -6.70
C ALA A 137 -3.12 9.17 -6.13
N GLN A 138 -3.10 10.44 -5.77
CA GLN A 138 -4.29 11.16 -5.29
C GLN A 138 -5.43 11.09 -6.31
N LYS A 139 -5.15 11.37 -7.60
CA LYS A 139 -6.13 11.24 -8.68
C LYS A 139 -6.62 9.81 -8.86
N PHE A 140 -5.75 8.81 -8.67
CA PHE A 140 -6.14 7.41 -8.73
C PHE A 140 -7.13 7.09 -7.59
N TYR A 141 -6.82 7.43 -6.35
CA TYR A 141 -7.68 7.18 -5.20
C TYR A 141 -9.01 7.97 -5.26
N ALA A 142 -8.97 9.22 -5.73
CA ALA A 142 -10.18 10.04 -5.90
C ALA A 142 -11.20 9.40 -6.87
N ARG A 143 -10.76 8.69 -7.92
CA ARG A 143 -11.67 7.95 -8.82
C ARG A 143 -12.42 6.82 -8.14
N TYR A 144 -11.89 6.28 -7.04
CA TYR A 144 -12.57 5.27 -6.21
C TYR A 144 -13.46 5.89 -5.13
N GLY A 145 -13.45 7.22 -4.99
CA GLY A 145 -14.24 7.94 -3.99
C GLY A 145 -13.51 8.17 -2.67
N PHE A 146 -12.20 7.92 -2.60
CA PHE A 146 -11.40 8.33 -1.44
C PHE A 146 -11.38 9.85 -1.34
N THR A 147 -11.54 10.36 -0.11
CA THR A 147 -11.49 11.78 0.21
C THR A 147 -10.47 12.06 1.30
N HIS A 148 -9.91 13.26 1.31
CA HIS A 148 -8.99 13.72 2.34
C HIS A 148 -9.70 13.74 3.70
N LEU A 149 -9.07 13.13 4.70
CA LEU A 149 -9.59 13.05 6.07
C LEU A 149 -8.77 13.90 7.04
N ALA A 150 -7.44 13.86 6.92
CA ALA A 150 -6.51 14.59 7.79
C ALA A 150 -5.14 14.75 7.13
N ASP A 151 -4.36 15.71 7.62
CA ASP A 151 -2.93 15.79 7.37
C ASP A 151 -2.20 14.98 8.43
N ILE A 152 -1.23 14.18 8.02
CA ILE A 152 -0.42 13.35 8.90
C ILE A 152 1.06 13.43 8.53
N ASP A 153 1.91 13.03 9.46
CA ASP A 153 3.35 12.94 9.25
C ASP A 153 3.74 11.54 8.80
N PHE A 154 4.70 11.46 7.88
CA PHE A 154 5.36 10.22 7.49
C PHE A 154 6.88 10.39 7.59
N TRP A 155 7.57 9.35 8.08
CA TRP A 155 9.01 9.43 8.30
C TRP A 155 9.75 8.44 7.41
N VAL A 156 10.75 8.96 6.69
CA VAL A 156 11.73 8.17 5.94
C VAL A 156 13.10 8.43 6.55
N GLY A 157 13.57 7.49 7.36
CA GLY A 157 14.74 7.75 8.20
C GLY A 157 14.51 8.94 9.13
N SER A 158 15.32 9.99 9.02
CA SER A 158 15.20 11.22 9.78
C SER A 158 14.36 12.31 9.10
N GLN A 159 14.00 12.13 7.84
CA GLN A 159 13.19 13.08 7.09
C GLN A 159 11.71 12.90 7.37
N ARG A 160 11.02 13.99 7.72
CA ARG A 160 9.56 14.08 7.85
C ARG A 160 8.97 14.56 6.53
N ASP A 161 7.99 13.83 6.04
CA ASP A 161 7.17 14.21 4.89
C ASP A 161 5.75 14.55 5.31
N ASP A 162 5.12 15.46 4.59
CA ASP A 162 3.70 15.75 4.73
C ASP A 162 2.89 14.72 3.92
N GLU A 163 2.02 13.99 4.60
CA GLU A 163 1.10 13.04 3.96
C GLU A 163 -0.36 13.38 4.21
N TYR A 164 -1.20 12.98 3.30
CA TYR A 164 -2.64 13.04 3.45
C TYR A 164 -3.18 11.67 3.84
N LEU A 165 -3.93 11.63 4.93
CA LEU A 165 -4.78 10.49 5.27
C LEU A 165 -6.05 10.59 4.44
N TYR A 166 -6.32 9.57 3.65
CA TYR A 166 -7.53 9.46 2.83
C TYR A 166 -8.45 8.38 3.38
N GLU A 167 -9.75 8.59 3.28
CA GLU A 167 -10.78 7.62 3.67
C GLU A 167 -11.76 7.37 2.52
N LEU A 168 -12.11 6.10 2.33
CA LEU A 168 -13.27 5.68 1.56
C LEU A 168 -14.26 5.00 2.51
N ARG A 169 -15.47 5.56 2.64
CA ARG A 169 -16.57 4.91 3.38
C ARG A 169 -17.15 3.78 2.52
N LEU A 170 -17.31 2.62 3.14
CA LEU A 170 -17.93 1.45 2.52
C LEU A 170 -19.40 1.39 2.97
N ASN A 171 -20.30 1.22 1.99
CA ASN A 171 -21.74 1.04 2.23
C ASN A 171 -22.06 -0.45 2.46
#